data_cc54fb119e5a649b58a0d0efb4eba997
#
_entry.id   cc54fb119e5a649b58a0d0efb4eba997
#
_cell.length_a   1.000
_cell.length_b   1.000
_cell.length_c   1.000
_cell.angle_alpha   90.00
_cell.angle_beta   90.00
_cell.angle_gamma   90.00
#
_symmetry.space_group_name_H-M   'P 1'
#
loop_
_entity.id
_entity.type
_entity.pdbx_description
1 polymer ?
#
loop_
_entity_poly.entity_id
_entity_poly.type
_entity_poly.pdbx_seq_one_letter_code
_entity_poly.pdbx_strand_id
1 'polypeptide(L)'
;MSAPEISIDELAAARAGGPVPLVDVRQPEEYEAGHVPGAKLIPMADVVARVGEIPDEGPVYVICQTGARSQRAADYYRNLGIDAYNVAGGTKAWVEAGHETAHGPFPG
;
A
#
# COMPACT_ATOMS: atom_id res chain seq x y z
N MET A 1 -16.69 -7.94 2.16
CA MET A 1 -15.98 -7.87 3.47
C MET A 1 -15.04 -6.69 3.44
N SER A 2 -15.06 -5.88 4.49
CA SER A 2 -14.19 -4.73 4.60
C SER A 2 -12.81 -5.13 5.16
N ALA A 3 -11.75 -4.70 4.51
CA ALA A 3 -10.41 -4.92 5.02
C ALA A 3 -10.17 -4.07 6.28
N PRO A 4 -9.51 -4.61 7.30
CA PRO A 4 -9.12 -3.82 8.46
C PRO A 4 -8.07 -2.78 8.09
N GLU A 5 -7.96 -1.76 8.92
CA GLU A 5 -6.99 -0.69 8.74
C GLU A 5 -5.84 -0.81 9.72
N ILE A 6 -4.67 -0.35 9.30
CA ILE A 6 -3.55 -0.09 10.19
C ILE A 6 -3.16 1.37 10.07
N SER A 7 -2.51 1.90 11.10
CA SER A 7 -1.97 3.26 11.07
C SER A 7 -0.62 3.30 10.37
N ILE A 8 -0.17 4.50 10.01
CA ILE A 8 1.19 4.67 9.46
C ILE A 8 2.26 4.30 10.51
N ASP A 9 1.97 4.49 11.78
CA ASP A 9 2.91 4.08 12.85
C ASP A 9 3.02 2.55 12.92
N GLU A 10 1.91 1.85 12.77
CA GLU A 10 1.92 0.38 12.70
C GLU A 10 2.64 -0.11 11.44
N LEU A 11 2.47 0.57 10.32
CA LEU A 11 3.21 0.24 9.09
C LEU A 11 4.71 0.45 9.29
N ALA A 12 5.10 1.57 9.89
CA ALA A 12 6.51 1.84 10.16
C ALA A 12 7.10 0.78 11.08
N ALA A 13 6.38 0.37 12.12
CA ALA A 13 6.81 -0.68 13.04
C ALA A 13 6.96 -2.03 12.33
N ALA A 14 6.03 -2.38 11.45
CA ALA A 14 6.11 -3.62 10.68
C ALA A 14 7.34 -3.63 9.77
N ARG A 15 7.64 -2.50 9.13
CA ARG A 15 8.80 -2.37 8.24
C ARG A 15 10.13 -2.39 8.98
N ALA A 16 10.14 -1.99 10.24
CA ALA A 16 11.36 -2.03 11.06
C ALA A 16 11.90 -3.44 11.25
N GLY A 17 11.04 -4.46 11.17
CA GLY A 17 11.43 -5.86 11.26
C GLY A 17 11.91 -6.47 9.95
N GLY A 18 11.92 -5.70 8.87
CA GLY A 18 12.31 -6.14 7.53
C GLY A 18 11.28 -5.75 6.48
N PRO A 19 11.54 -6.08 5.21
CA PRO A 19 10.60 -5.76 4.13
C PRO A 19 9.24 -6.39 4.36
N VAL A 20 8.17 -5.64 4.05
CA VAL A 20 6.79 -6.14 4.09
C VAL A 20 6.14 -5.92 2.72
N PRO A 21 5.22 -6.81 2.30
CA PRO A 21 4.48 -6.58 1.06
C PRO A 21 3.62 -5.31 1.20
N LEU A 22 3.91 -4.31 0.38
CA LEU A 22 3.21 -3.03 0.37
C LEU A 22 2.90 -2.66 -1.07
N VAL A 23 1.62 -2.44 -1.36
CA VAL A 23 1.13 -2.11 -2.70
C VAL A 23 0.59 -0.69 -2.69
N ASP A 24 1.09 0.16 -3.60
CA ASP A 24 0.60 1.52 -3.81
C ASP A 24 -0.32 1.51 -5.03
N VAL A 25 -1.59 1.87 -4.83
CA VAL A 25 -2.61 1.80 -5.89
C VAL A 25 -2.91 3.15 -6.54
N ARG A 26 -2.02 4.13 -6.34
CA ARG A 26 -2.15 5.46 -6.94
C ARG A 26 -1.74 5.45 -8.41
N GLN A 27 -1.87 6.60 -9.07
CA GLN A 27 -1.38 6.78 -10.43
C GLN A 27 0.15 6.89 -10.45
N PRO A 28 0.81 6.55 -11.58
CA PRO A 28 2.27 6.64 -11.67
C PRO A 28 2.83 8.01 -11.30
N GLU A 29 2.17 9.10 -11.70
CA GLU A 29 2.63 10.46 -11.41
C GLU A 29 2.65 10.74 -9.90
N GLU A 30 1.63 10.27 -9.18
CA GLU A 30 1.57 10.41 -7.72
C GLU A 30 2.70 9.62 -7.06
N TYR A 31 2.90 8.39 -7.51
CA TYR A 31 3.92 7.49 -6.99
C TYR A 31 5.33 8.07 -7.20
N GLU A 32 5.61 8.57 -8.40
CA GLU A 32 6.92 9.12 -8.73
C GLU A 32 7.23 10.40 -7.95
N ALA A 33 6.20 11.18 -7.62
CA ALA A 33 6.36 12.39 -6.82
C ALA A 33 6.76 12.12 -5.36
N GLY A 34 6.48 10.91 -4.88
CA GLY A 34 6.86 10.50 -3.53
C GLY A 34 6.04 9.30 -3.07
N HIS A 35 6.71 8.25 -2.61
CA HIS A 35 6.04 7.03 -2.12
C HIS A 35 6.82 6.42 -0.96
N VAL A 36 6.16 5.54 -0.23
CA VAL A 36 6.81 4.78 0.85
C VAL A 36 7.87 3.87 0.22
N PRO A 37 9.13 3.94 0.67
CA PRO A 37 10.19 3.11 0.09
C PRO A 37 9.83 1.62 0.11
N GLY A 38 10.01 0.95 -1.04
CA GLY A 38 9.69 -0.47 -1.18
C GLY A 38 8.27 -0.76 -1.62
N ALA A 39 7.38 0.24 -1.68
CA ALA A 39 6.02 0.05 -2.16
C ALA A 39 6.02 -0.29 -3.65
N LYS A 40 5.27 -1.34 -4.02
CA LYS A 40 5.12 -1.75 -5.41
C LYS A 40 3.92 -1.03 -6.01
N LEU A 41 4.13 -0.35 -7.13
CA LEU A 41 3.04 0.36 -7.80
C LEU A 41 2.16 -0.63 -8.58
N ILE A 42 0.89 -0.69 -8.22
CA ILE A 42 -0.16 -1.38 -8.98
C ILE A 42 -1.34 -0.42 -9.02
N PRO A 43 -1.45 0.45 -10.05
CA PRO A 43 -2.55 1.42 -10.12
C PRO A 43 -3.92 0.73 -10.03
N MET A 44 -4.91 1.45 -9.50
CA MET A 44 -6.27 0.90 -9.33
C MET A 44 -6.80 0.19 -10.57
N ALA A 45 -6.54 0.75 -11.75
CA ALA A 45 -7.00 0.15 -13.02
C ALA A 45 -6.40 -1.24 -13.27
N ASP A 46 -5.27 -1.55 -12.65
CA ASP A 46 -4.55 -2.81 -12.86
C ASP A 46 -4.74 -3.81 -11.72
N VAL A 47 -5.44 -3.45 -10.67
CA VAL A 47 -5.57 -4.28 -9.45
C VAL A 47 -6.11 -5.67 -9.78
N VAL A 48 -7.16 -5.76 -10.58
CA VAL A 48 -7.76 -7.05 -10.95
C VAL A 48 -6.81 -7.86 -11.84
N ALA A 49 -6.26 -7.23 -12.89
CA ALA A 49 -5.41 -7.93 -13.86
C ALA A 49 -4.10 -8.43 -13.25
N ARG A 50 -3.59 -7.71 -12.26
CA ARG A 50 -2.29 -8.00 -11.65
C ARG A 50 -2.40 -8.68 -10.28
N VAL A 51 -3.55 -9.22 -9.94
CA VAL A 51 -3.74 -9.87 -8.63
C VAL A 51 -2.77 -11.02 -8.37
N GLY A 52 -2.32 -11.68 -9.43
CA GLY A 52 -1.32 -12.76 -9.31
C GLY A 52 0.03 -12.31 -8.78
N GLU A 53 0.30 -11.01 -8.75
CA GLU A 53 1.54 -10.46 -8.18
C GLU A 53 1.47 -10.25 -6.66
N ILE A 54 0.30 -10.45 -6.06
CA ILE A 54 0.10 -10.24 -4.62
C ILE A 54 0.40 -11.56 -3.89
N PRO A 55 1.23 -11.53 -2.84
CA PRO A 55 1.48 -12.73 -2.03
C PRO A 55 0.18 -13.28 -1.44
N ASP A 56 0.01 -14.59 -1.48
CA ASP A 56 -1.17 -15.27 -0.94
C ASP A 56 -0.99 -15.73 0.51
N GLU A 57 0.17 -15.50 1.09
CA GLU A 57 0.46 -15.83 2.49
C GLU A 57 0.94 -14.59 3.22
N GLY A 58 0.49 -14.45 4.46
CA GLY A 58 0.88 -13.36 5.33
C GLY A 58 0.20 -12.04 4.97
N PRO A 59 0.43 -11.00 5.77
CA PRO A 59 -0.23 -9.73 5.58
C PRO A 59 0.31 -8.98 4.37
N VAL A 60 -0.59 -8.31 3.66
CA VAL A 60 -0.29 -7.40 2.56
C VAL A 60 -0.88 -6.04 2.91
N TYR A 61 -0.08 -5.00 2.81
CA TYR A 61 -0.52 -3.64 3.11
C TYR A 61 -0.79 -2.89 1.81
N VAL A 62 -1.89 -2.14 1.79
CA VAL A 62 -2.33 -1.42 0.59
C VAL A 62 -2.45 0.05 0.94
N ILE A 63 -1.80 0.92 0.16
CA ILE A 63 -1.73 2.35 0.43
C ILE A 63 -2.15 3.14 -0.82
N CYS A 64 -2.76 4.28 -0.59
CA CYS A 64 -2.99 5.29 -1.62
C CYS A 64 -2.64 6.66 -1.06
N GLN A 65 -3.26 7.75 -1.52
CA GLN A 65 -2.94 9.09 -1.03
C GLN A 65 -3.51 9.34 0.36
N THR A 66 -4.78 9.00 0.59
CA THR A 66 -5.48 9.29 1.85
C THR A 66 -6.24 8.11 2.45
N GLY A 67 -6.25 6.96 1.78
CA GLY A 67 -6.85 5.73 2.28
C GLY A 67 -8.12 5.26 1.59
N ALA A 68 -8.75 6.06 0.73
CA ALA A 68 -10.02 5.69 0.11
C ALA A 68 -9.88 4.66 -1.03
N ARG A 69 -8.97 4.91 -1.97
CA ARG A 69 -8.72 3.97 -3.07
C ARG A 69 -8.15 2.65 -2.57
N SER A 70 -7.21 2.73 -1.62
CA SER A 70 -6.58 1.54 -1.06
C SER A 70 -7.54 0.70 -0.23
N GLN A 71 -8.54 1.32 0.43
CA GLN A 71 -9.58 0.56 1.11
C GLN A 71 -10.35 -0.33 0.13
N ARG A 72 -10.72 0.22 -1.03
CA ARG A 72 -11.44 -0.53 -2.06
C ARG A 72 -10.59 -1.68 -2.63
N ALA A 73 -9.32 -1.44 -2.88
CA ALA A 73 -8.41 -2.48 -3.35
C ALA A 73 -8.20 -3.56 -2.27
N ALA A 74 -8.02 -3.17 -1.03
CA ALA A 74 -7.83 -4.11 0.07
C ALA A 74 -9.10 -4.97 0.29
N ASP A 75 -10.28 -4.37 0.16
CA ASP A 75 -11.55 -5.10 0.23
C ASP A 75 -11.63 -6.17 -0.86
N TYR A 76 -11.24 -5.81 -2.08
CA TYR A 76 -11.19 -6.75 -3.20
C TYR A 76 -10.25 -7.91 -2.91
N TYR A 77 -9.04 -7.62 -2.43
CA TYR A 77 -8.08 -8.66 -2.05
C TYR A 77 -8.62 -9.58 -0.95
N ARG A 78 -9.28 -9.01 0.05
CA ARG A 78 -9.92 -9.79 1.13
C ARG A 78 -10.96 -10.75 0.61
N ASN A 79 -11.76 -10.32 -0.35
CA ASN A 79 -12.77 -11.19 -0.97
C ASN A 79 -12.15 -12.37 -1.72
N LEU A 80 -10.88 -12.29 -2.08
CA LEU A 80 -10.12 -13.37 -2.71
C LEU A 80 -9.34 -14.23 -1.70
N GLY A 81 -9.48 -13.96 -0.41
CA GLY A 81 -8.78 -14.70 0.64
C GLY A 81 -7.38 -14.17 0.96
N ILE A 82 -7.00 -13.01 0.43
CA ILE A 82 -5.72 -12.38 0.72
C ILE A 82 -5.83 -11.59 2.03
N ASP A 83 -4.81 -11.69 2.90
CA ASP A 83 -4.78 -11.03 4.20
C ASP A 83 -4.37 -9.56 4.04
N ALA A 84 -5.24 -8.74 3.43
CA ALA A 84 -4.96 -7.37 3.07
C ALA A 84 -5.42 -6.38 4.15
N TYR A 85 -4.62 -5.34 4.37
CA TYR A 85 -4.89 -4.25 5.31
C TYR A 85 -4.77 -2.92 4.60
N ASN A 86 -5.70 -2.01 4.86
CA ASN A 86 -5.62 -0.65 4.35
C ASN A 86 -4.75 0.20 5.28
N VAL A 87 -3.84 0.98 4.71
CA VAL A 87 -3.05 1.93 5.49
C VAL A 87 -3.84 3.23 5.63
N ALA A 88 -4.41 3.45 6.81
CA ALA A 88 -5.20 4.64 7.09
C ALA A 88 -4.36 5.90 6.98
N GLY A 89 -4.92 6.95 6.36
CA GLY A 89 -4.22 8.21 6.15
C GLY A 89 -3.28 8.22 4.96
N GLY A 90 -2.87 7.07 4.48
CA GLY A 90 -2.11 6.91 3.25
C GLY A 90 -0.75 7.59 3.21
N THR A 91 -0.27 7.80 2.00
CA THR A 91 1.03 8.44 1.75
C THR A 91 1.08 9.86 2.31
N LYS A 92 -0.04 10.58 2.29
CA LYS A 92 -0.11 11.92 2.87
C LYS A 92 0.27 11.90 4.35
N ALA A 93 -0.33 11.01 5.13
CA ALA A 93 -0.02 10.88 6.56
C ALA A 93 1.42 10.42 6.79
N TRP A 94 1.92 9.51 5.95
CA TRP A 94 3.29 9.03 6.01
C TRP A 94 4.30 10.18 5.87
N VAL A 95 4.10 11.03 4.85
CA VAL A 95 4.97 12.19 4.61
C VAL A 95 4.85 13.22 5.73
N GLU A 96 3.63 13.51 6.18
CA GLU A 96 3.39 14.49 7.24
C GLU A 96 4.01 14.07 8.57
N ALA A 97 4.14 12.77 8.80
CA ALA A 97 4.81 12.24 10.00
C ALA A 97 6.34 12.31 9.91
N GLY A 98 6.90 12.72 8.77
CA GLY A 98 8.33 12.87 8.58
C GLY A 98 9.07 11.59 8.26
N HIS A 99 8.39 10.53 7.87
CA HIS A 99 9.02 9.29 7.46
C HIS A 99 9.73 9.41 6.11
N GLU A 100 10.72 8.55 5.88
CA GLU A 100 11.47 8.51 4.65
C GLU A 100 10.56 8.28 3.44
N THR A 101 10.83 8.99 2.36
CA THR A 101 10.05 8.93 1.12
C THR A 101 10.99 8.70 -0.05
N ALA A 102 10.63 7.78 -0.94
CA ALA A 102 11.36 7.55 -2.19
C ALA A 102 10.67 8.31 -3.33
N HIS A 103 11.41 8.62 -4.38
CA HIS A 103 10.93 9.34 -5.55
C HIS A 103 11.30 8.59 -6.82
N GLY A 104 10.56 8.82 -7.90
CA GLY A 104 10.81 8.19 -9.19
C GLY A 104 10.00 6.91 -9.38
N PRO A 105 10.22 6.20 -10.53
CA PRO A 105 9.36 5.09 -10.93
C PRO A 105 9.68 3.75 -10.25
N PHE A 106 10.74 3.66 -9.48
CA PHE A 106 11.17 2.42 -8.82
C PHE A 106 10.85 2.44 -7.33
N PRO A 107 10.66 1.26 -6.71
CA PRO A 107 10.32 1.21 -5.28
C PRO A 107 11.31 1.89 -4.34
N GLY A 108 12.57 1.88 -4.68
CA GLY A 108 13.60 2.57 -3.89
C GLY A 108 14.33 1.71 -2.89
#